data_4dd5386afb490740a049e2d9d95f5b7a
#
_entry.id   4dd5386afb490740a049e2d9d95f5b7a
#
_cell.length_a   1.000
_cell.length_b   1.000
_cell.length_c   1.000
_cell.angle_alpha   90.00
_cell.angle_beta   90.00
_cell.angle_gamma   90.00
#
_symmetry.space_group_name_H-M   'P 1'
#
loop_
_entity.id
_entity.type
_entity.pdbx_description
1 polymer ?
#
loop_
_entity_poly.entity_id
_entity_poly.type
_entity_poly.pdbx_seq_one_letter_code
_entity_poly.pdbx_strand_id
1 'polypeptide(L)'
;LLSLCEWGKTHPQNWGYKVADSWRILNDITFQVGSDGNNGNAAWESDYTTSVTSQYNKAVIMDEYSGLLKGWNDPDMLVIGMDRLNFEMYRSHMAMWCMMNAPLMLGMDLRRVKEGDNIHRIIADEDLISLNQDPLGIQAKRIFTTFDCESPDKTYIRDNDRIDVLAKPLSDGSVALAFFNISTEDKVESVSVSREKILSMIGSKMVNPEKFKNASSFHIRDLINKDEQDVSEDSFGIVSLGLCDCKVIKVTPI
;
A
#
# COMPACT_ATOMS: atom_id res chain seq x y z
N LEU A 1 2.37 8.96 -21.71
CA LEU A 1 2.78 8.02 -20.66
C LEU A 1 3.43 6.80 -21.31
N LEU A 2 4.67 6.50 -20.93
CA LEU A 2 5.39 5.28 -21.33
C LEU A 2 5.63 4.42 -20.08
N SER A 3 5.14 3.17 -20.11
CA SER A 3 5.38 2.17 -19.08
C SER A 3 6.21 1.02 -19.63
N LEU A 4 7.33 0.73 -18.97
CA LEU A 4 8.21 -0.38 -19.36
C LEU A 4 7.69 -1.68 -18.75
N CYS A 5 7.61 -2.72 -19.58
CA CYS A 5 7.17 -4.04 -19.15
C CYS A 5 8.24 -5.10 -19.46
N GLU A 6 9.22 -5.23 -18.57
CA GLU A 6 10.29 -6.25 -18.66
C GLU A 6 10.39 -7.08 -17.37
N TRP A 7 9.39 -6.96 -16.49
CA TRP A 7 9.21 -7.78 -15.28
C TRP A 7 10.33 -7.66 -14.24
N GLY A 8 11.00 -6.51 -14.19
CA GLY A 8 12.09 -6.29 -13.24
C GLY A 8 13.41 -7.02 -13.57
N LYS A 9 13.51 -7.68 -14.73
CA LYS A 9 14.65 -8.54 -15.08
C LYS A 9 15.98 -7.80 -15.20
N THR A 10 15.94 -6.60 -15.75
CA THR A 10 17.15 -5.77 -15.91
C THR A 10 17.24 -4.65 -14.88
N HIS A 11 16.48 -4.76 -13.80
CA HIS A 11 16.41 -3.74 -12.74
C HIS A 11 16.02 -2.36 -13.28
N PRO A 12 14.85 -2.22 -13.93
CA PRO A 12 14.42 -1.00 -14.61
C PRO A 12 14.33 0.22 -13.69
N GLN A 13 14.13 0.03 -12.39
CA GLN A 13 14.17 1.11 -11.40
C GLN A 13 15.49 1.89 -11.42
N ASN A 14 16.61 1.31 -11.88
CA ASN A 14 17.91 1.95 -11.90
C ASN A 14 18.14 2.83 -13.15
N TRP A 15 17.38 2.64 -14.22
CA TRP A 15 17.59 3.32 -15.49
C TRP A 15 16.32 3.81 -16.18
N GLY A 16 15.17 3.21 -15.87
CA GLY A 16 13.87 3.47 -16.52
C GLY A 16 13.43 4.93 -16.46
N TYR A 17 13.75 5.63 -15.37
CA TYR A 17 13.46 7.05 -15.18
C TYR A 17 14.02 7.97 -16.29
N LYS A 18 14.96 7.50 -17.09
CA LYS A 18 15.54 8.26 -18.21
C LYS A 18 14.70 8.22 -19.47
N VAL A 19 13.80 7.25 -19.58
CA VAL A 19 13.09 6.96 -20.82
C VAL A 19 11.60 6.69 -20.66
N ALA A 20 11.11 6.50 -19.43
CA ALA A 20 9.74 6.11 -19.16
C ALA A 20 9.20 6.74 -17.87
N ASP A 21 7.88 6.71 -17.71
CA ASP A 21 7.16 7.24 -16.56
C ASP A 21 6.92 6.17 -15.48
N SER A 22 6.90 4.90 -15.87
CA SER A 22 6.75 3.77 -14.95
C SER A 22 7.42 2.50 -15.48
N TRP A 23 7.60 1.50 -14.60
CA TRP A 23 8.22 0.22 -14.94
C TRP A 23 7.69 -0.91 -14.07
N ARG A 24 7.39 -2.04 -14.72
CA ARG A 24 7.02 -3.27 -14.04
C ARG A 24 8.20 -3.82 -13.23
N ILE A 25 7.95 -4.19 -11.98
CA ILE A 25 8.98 -4.61 -11.01
C ILE A 25 9.07 -6.12 -10.83
N LEU A 26 8.03 -6.85 -11.21
CA LEU A 26 7.93 -8.32 -11.20
C LEU A 26 7.15 -8.82 -12.41
N ASN A 27 7.09 -10.14 -12.55
CA ASN A 27 6.23 -10.84 -13.51
C ASN A 27 4.77 -10.43 -13.33
N ASP A 28 3.93 -10.80 -14.28
CA ASP A 28 2.50 -10.47 -14.26
C ASP A 28 1.84 -10.95 -12.96
N ILE A 29 1.01 -10.08 -12.40
CA ILE A 29 0.19 -10.45 -11.25
C ILE A 29 -0.72 -11.60 -11.63
N THR A 30 -0.94 -12.52 -10.69
CA THR A 30 -1.68 -13.74 -10.98
C THR A 30 -3.05 -13.44 -11.53
N PHE A 31 -3.12 -13.69 -12.80
CA PHE A 31 -4.31 -13.73 -13.59
C PHE A 31 -4.22 -15.05 -14.37
N GLN A 32 -4.78 -16.11 -13.81
CA GLN A 32 -4.80 -17.38 -14.53
C GLN A 32 -5.93 -17.38 -15.55
N VAL A 33 -5.54 -17.34 -16.80
CA VAL A 33 -6.39 -17.89 -17.86
C VAL A 33 -6.13 -19.39 -17.84
N GLY A 34 -7.06 -20.16 -17.31
CA GLY A 34 -6.96 -21.61 -17.32
C GLY A 34 -6.94 -22.14 -18.75
N SER A 35 -6.31 -23.28 -18.97
CA SER A 35 -6.33 -24.03 -20.23
C SER A 35 -7.74 -24.49 -20.64
N ASP A 36 -8.70 -24.38 -19.74
CA ASP A 36 -10.12 -24.69 -19.90
C ASP A 36 -10.96 -23.45 -20.28
N GLY A 37 -10.33 -22.31 -20.55
CA GLY A 37 -11.01 -21.05 -20.84
C GLY A 37 -11.60 -20.37 -19.61
N ASN A 38 -11.32 -20.85 -18.40
CA ASN A 38 -11.68 -20.15 -17.18
C ASN A 38 -10.94 -18.83 -17.09
N ASN A 39 -11.70 -17.79 -16.94
CA ASN A 39 -11.21 -16.44 -16.69
C ASN A 39 -10.38 -16.43 -15.42
N GLY A 40 -9.27 -15.76 -15.51
CA GLY A 40 -8.25 -15.70 -14.52
C GLY A 40 -8.70 -15.57 -13.08
N ASN A 41 -7.96 -16.23 -12.24
CA ASN A 41 -8.17 -16.22 -10.82
C ASN A 41 -7.11 -15.34 -10.18
N ALA A 42 -7.54 -14.19 -9.72
CA ALA A 42 -6.70 -13.39 -8.83
C ALA A 42 -6.29 -14.23 -7.62
N ALA A 43 -5.05 -14.13 -7.19
CA ALA A 43 -4.55 -14.79 -6.00
C ALA A 43 -4.03 -13.76 -5.01
N TRP A 44 -4.39 -13.94 -3.74
CA TRP A 44 -3.77 -13.20 -2.64
C TRP A 44 -2.33 -13.68 -2.43
N GLU A 45 -2.16 -14.98 -2.34
CA GLU A 45 -0.88 -15.68 -2.23
C GLU A 45 -0.74 -16.72 -3.32
N SER A 46 0.47 -16.93 -3.79
CA SER A 46 0.77 -18.02 -4.74
C SER A 46 2.26 -18.36 -4.72
N ASP A 47 2.57 -19.64 -4.70
CA ASP A 47 3.94 -20.15 -4.81
C ASP A 47 4.45 -20.20 -6.26
N TYR A 48 3.56 -20.19 -7.23
CA TYR A 48 3.88 -20.41 -8.65
C TYR A 48 3.86 -19.16 -9.50
N THR A 49 3.07 -18.17 -9.11
CA THR A 49 2.89 -16.92 -9.86
C THR A 49 2.98 -15.74 -8.91
N THR A 50 3.22 -14.55 -9.45
CA THR A 50 3.21 -13.34 -8.64
C THR A 50 1.78 -13.03 -8.20
N SER A 51 1.54 -13.07 -6.92
CA SER A 51 0.27 -12.76 -6.27
C SER A 51 0.22 -11.30 -5.84
N VAL A 52 -0.92 -10.85 -5.27
CA VAL A 52 -1.04 -9.53 -4.66
C VAL A 52 0.07 -9.32 -3.62
N THR A 53 0.28 -10.29 -2.73
CA THR A 53 1.31 -10.20 -1.68
C THR A 53 2.73 -10.27 -2.24
N SER A 54 2.99 -11.05 -3.30
CA SER A 54 4.31 -11.07 -3.96
C SER A 54 4.66 -9.71 -4.58
N GLN A 55 3.70 -9.07 -5.27
CA GLN A 55 3.87 -7.74 -5.84
C GLN A 55 4.09 -6.70 -4.73
N TYR A 56 3.28 -6.75 -3.68
CA TYR A 56 3.42 -5.89 -2.51
C TYR A 56 4.79 -6.06 -1.84
N ASN A 57 5.22 -7.29 -1.56
CA ASN A 57 6.49 -7.60 -0.91
C ASN A 57 7.70 -7.02 -1.69
N LYS A 58 7.59 -6.98 -3.01
CA LYS A 58 8.62 -6.35 -3.85
C LYS A 58 8.52 -4.84 -3.85
N ALA A 59 7.32 -4.30 -4.06
CA ALA A 59 7.11 -2.85 -4.19
C ALA A 59 7.42 -2.09 -2.90
N VAL A 60 7.07 -2.64 -1.73
CA VAL A 60 7.16 -1.96 -0.43
C VAL A 60 8.59 -1.61 -0.02
N ILE A 61 9.60 -2.32 -0.54
CA ILE A 61 11.02 -2.06 -0.28
C ILE A 61 11.68 -1.19 -1.37
N MET A 62 10.90 -0.65 -2.29
CA MET A 62 11.40 0.11 -3.44
C MET A 62 11.05 1.61 -3.38
N ASP A 63 10.75 2.13 -2.19
CA ASP A 63 10.33 3.53 -1.99
C ASP A 63 11.37 4.56 -2.47
N GLU A 64 12.65 4.21 -2.52
CA GLU A 64 13.72 5.10 -2.97
C GLU A 64 13.77 5.26 -4.50
N TYR A 65 13.12 4.37 -5.25
CA TYR A 65 13.18 4.36 -6.72
C TYR A 65 12.02 5.10 -7.37
N SER A 66 10.95 5.40 -6.65
CA SER A 66 9.78 6.11 -7.19
C SER A 66 9.68 7.56 -6.69
N GLY A 67 8.98 8.39 -7.46
CA GLY A 67 8.69 9.78 -7.12
C GLY A 67 8.59 10.70 -8.33
N LEU A 68 8.18 11.94 -8.12
CA LEU A 68 7.86 12.93 -9.18
C LEU A 68 8.97 13.13 -10.22
N LEU A 69 10.24 13.05 -9.82
CA LEU A 69 11.38 13.26 -10.72
C LEU A 69 11.99 11.95 -11.24
N LYS A 70 11.41 10.82 -10.87
CA LYS A 70 11.94 9.50 -11.23
C LYS A 70 10.96 8.69 -12.08
N GLY A 71 9.70 8.70 -11.73
CA GLY A 71 8.67 7.80 -12.26
C GLY A 71 8.20 6.82 -11.19
N TRP A 72 7.51 5.75 -11.59
CA TRP A 72 6.73 4.94 -10.67
C TRP A 72 7.05 3.46 -10.76
N ASN A 73 7.24 2.82 -9.62
CA ASN A 73 7.25 1.37 -9.52
C ASN A 73 5.86 0.83 -9.88
N ASP A 74 5.79 -0.08 -10.82
CA ASP A 74 4.55 -0.69 -11.27
C ASP A 74 4.45 -2.16 -10.79
N PRO A 75 3.69 -2.44 -9.73
CA PRO A 75 3.44 -3.79 -9.24
C PRO A 75 2.32 -4.50 -10.00
N ASP A 76 1.99 -4.03 -11.22
CA ASP A 76 0.91 -4.50 -12.05
C ASP A 76 -0.48 -3.98 -11.68
N MET A 77 -1.47 -4.37 -12.47
CA MET A 77 -2.84 -3.90 -12.38
C MET A 77 -3.52 -4.27 -11.06
N LEU A 78 -4.61 -3.57 -10.77
CA LEU A 78 -5.54 -3.93 -9.72
C LEU A 78 -6.42 -5.10 -10.18
N VAL A 79 -6.36 -6.22 -9.45
CA VAL A 79 -7.20 -7.41 -9.69
C VAL A 79 -8.50 -7.38 -8.88
N ILE A 80 -8.93 -6.18 -8.49
CA ILE A 80 -10.19 -5.92 -7.77
C ILE A 80 -11.37 -6.25 -8.70
N GLY A 81 -12.37 -6.97 -8.18
CA GLY A 81 -13.53 -7.37 -8.97
C GLY A 81 -13.28 -8.52 -9.97
N MET A 82 -12.07 -9.08 -9.95
CA MET A 82 -11.73 -10.33 -10.61
C MET A 82 -11.94 -11.46 -9.59
N ASP A 83 -12.55 -12.56 -9.99
CA ASP A 83 -13.00 -13.61 -9.08
C ASP A 83 -11.91 -14.14 -8.11
N ARG A 84 -12.31 -14.75 -6.98
CA ARG A 84 -11.53 -15.41 -5.92
C ARG A 84 -10.87 -14.55 -4.83
N LEU A 85 -10.89 -13.25 -4.91
CA LEU A 85 -10.56 -12.43 -3.75
C LEU A 85 -11.85 -12.03 -3.02
N ASN A 86 -11.80 -12.00 -1.68
CA ASN A 86 -12.90 -11.48 -0.87
C ASN A 86 -12.83 -9.94 -0.77
N PHE A 87 -13.80 -9.36 -0.06
CA PHE A 87 -13.93 -7.91 0.07
C PHE A 87 -12.74 -7.27 0.81
N GLU A 88 -12.25 -7.92 1.86
CA GLU A 88 -11.12 -7.47 2.67
C GLU A 88 -9.84 -7.45 1.83
N MET A 89 -9.61 -8.50 1.04
CA MET A 89 -8.48 -8.57 0.11
C MET A 89 -8.52 -7.47 -0.95
N TYR A 90 -9.69 -7.17 -1.51
CA TYR A 90 -9.83 -6.06 -2.47
C TYR A 90 -9.52 -4.72 -1.83
N ARG A 91 -10.02 -4.48 -0.64
CA ARG A 91 -9.79 -3.24 0.11
C ARG A 91 -8.31 -3.06 0.46
N SER A 92 -7.68 -4.09 0.99
CA SER A 92 -6.24 -4.08 1.30
C SER A 92 -5.39 -3.91 0.05
N HIS A 93 -5.74 -4.57 -1.06
CA HIS A 93 -5.06 -4.41 -2.34
C HIS A 93 -5.11 -2.95 -2.83
N MET A 94 -6.30 -2.32 -2.81
CA MET A 94 -6.44 -0.91 -3.15
C MET A 94 -5.58 0.00 -2.25
N ALA A 95 -5.65 -0.22 -0.94
CA ALA A 95 -4.88 0.54 0.04
C ALA A 95 -3.35 0.37 -0.16
N MET A 96 -2.87 -0.85 -0.41
CA MET A 96 -1.46 -1.12 -0.71
C MET A 96 -0.99 -0.33 -1.93
N TRP A 97 -1.72 -0.40 -3.05
CA TRP A 97 -1.38 0.34 -4.28
C TRP A 97 -1.41 1.86 -4.07
N CYS A 98 -2.39 2.35 -3.33
CA CYS A 98 -2.46 3.78 -3.00
C CYS A 98 -1.29 4.24 -2.12
N MET A 99 -0.93 3.49 -1.09
CA MET A 99 0.22 3.81 -0.24
C MET A 99 1.55 3.78 -1.02
N MET A 100 1.68 2.86 -1.97
CA MET A 100 2.90 2.70 -2.77
C MET A 100 3.00 3.63 -3.99
N ASN A 101 2.02 4.51 -4.25
CA ASN A 101 1.94 5.32 -5.47
C ASN A 101 1.99 4.49 -6.76
N ALA A 102 1.45 3.28 -6.70
CA ALA A 102 1.39 2.41 -7.86
C ALA A 102 0.39 2.93 -8.91
N PRO A 103 0.60 2.65 -10.20
CA PRO A 103 -0.41 2.92 -11.21
C PRO A 103 -1.73 2.19 -10.89
N LEU A 104 -2.83 2.94 -10.82
CA LEU A 104 -4.16 2.40 -10.50
C LEU A 104 -4.87 1.94 -11.78
N MET A 105 -4.37 0.87 -12.39
CA MET A 105 -4.93 0.29 -13.61
C MET A 105 -5.87 -0.85 -13.28
N LEU A 106 -7.15 -0.71 -13.61
CA LEU A 106 -8.18 -1.72 -13.33
C LEU A 106 -8.12 -2.85 -14.37
N GLY A 107 -7.92 -4.08 -13.89
CA GLY A 107 -7.87 -5.29 -14.74
C GLY A 107 -9.23 -5.90 -15.05
N MET A 108 -10.29 -5.45 -14.38
CA MET A 108 -11.63 -6.02 -14.45
C MET A 108 -12.48 -5.45 -15.60
N ASP A 109 -13.58 -6.12 -15.91
CA ASP A 109 -14.62 -5.59 -16.80
C ASP A 109 -15.51 -4.59 -16.06
N LEU A 110 -15.31 -3.29 -16.32
CA LEU A 110 -16.06 -2.19 -15.68
C LEU A 110 -17.58 -2.24 -15.94
N ARG A 111 -18.05 -2.93 -16.98
CA ARG A 111 -19.48 -3.11 -17.24
C ARG A 111 -20.18 -3.93 -16.15
N ARG A 112 -19.41 -4.69 -15.35
CA ARG A 112 -19.90 -5.48 -14.22
C ARG A 112 -20.08 -4.67 -12.94
N VAL A 113 -19.52 -3.45 -12.88
CA VAL A 113 -19.59 -2.57 -11.70
C VAL A 113 -20.82 -1.70 -11.77
N LYS A 114 -21.56 -1.64 -10.67
CA LYS A 114 -22.71 -0.75 -10.51
C LYS A 114 -22.35 0.34 -9.50
N GLU A 115 -22.84 1.54 -9.75
CA GLU A 115 -22.69 2.65 -8.80
C GLU A 115 -23.20 2.26 -7.41
N GLY A 116 -22.37 2.46 -6.37
CA GLY A 116 -22.69 2.18 -4.99
C GLY A 116 -22.55 0.72 -4.55
N ASP A 117 -22.17 -0.21 -5.45
CA ASP A 117 -21.82 -1.58 -5.03
C ASP A 117 -20.45 -1.62 -4.30
N ASN A 118 -20.13 -2.77 -3.71
CA ASN A 118 -18.92 -2.94 -2.93
C ASN A 118 -17.64 -2.71 -3.74
N ILE A 119 -17.62 -3.12 -5.01
CA ILE A 119 -16.46 -2.91 -5.88
C ILE A 119 -16.31 -1.43 -6.21
N HIS A 120 -17.43 -0.77 -6.58
CA HIS A 120 -17.43 0.67 -6.85
C HIS A 120 -16.89 1.47 -5.65
N ARG A 121 -17.36 1.15 -4.43
CA ARG A 121 -16.91 1.83 -3.21
C ARG A 121 -15.41 1.69 -2.95
N ILE A 122 -14.78 0.58 -3.37
CA ILE A 122 -13.34 0.39 -3.21
C ILE A 122 -12.58 1.18 -4.29
N ILE A 123 -12.95 1.00 -5.57
CA ILE A 123 -12.17 1.59 -6.68
C ILE A 123 -12.38 3.10 -6.84
N ALA A 124 -13.45 3.64 -6.26
CA ALA A 124 -13.77 5.06 -6.25
C ALA A 124 -13.59 5.70 -4.86
N ASP A 125 -12.87 5.07 -3.93
CA ASP A 125 -12.61 5.62 -2.61
C ASP A 125 -11.68 6.84 -2.71
N GLU A 126 -12.27 8.04 -2.58
CA GLU A 126 -11.57 9.31 -2.73
C GLU A 126 -10.45 9.49 -1.69
N ASP A 127 -10.62 9.01 -0.47
CA ASP A 127 -9.61 9.10 0.59
C ASP A 127 -8.37 8.26 0.22
N LEU A 128 -8.55 7.02 -0.23
CA LEU A 128 -7.44 6.18 -0.68
C LEU A 128 -6.79 6.71 -1.94
N ILE A 129 -7.59 7.16 -2.93
CA ILE A 129 -7.07 7.77 -4.16
C ILE A 129 -6.26 9.02 -3.84
N SER A 130 -6.68 9.84 -2.86
CA SER A 130 -5.94 11.03 -2.44
C SER A 130 -4.53 10.72 -1.93
N LEU A 131 -4.34 9.56 -1.28
CA LEU A 131 -2.99 9.11 -0.87
C LEU A 131 -2.10 8.79 -2.08
N ASN A 132 -2.66 8.15 -3.11
CA ASN A 132 -1.94 7.85 -4.35
C ASN A 132 -1.57 9.13 -5.12
N GLN A 133 -2.48 10.10 -5.14
CA GLN A 133 -2.37 11.35 -5.88
C GLN A 133 -1.76 12.50 -5.06
N ASP A 134 -1.22 12.24 -3.86
CA ASP A 134 -0.63 13.30 -3.05
C ASP A 134 0.51 14.02 -3.78
N PRO A 135 0.51 15.37 -3.82
CA PRO A 135 1.48 16.16 -4.58
C PRO A 135 2.95 15.97 -4.20
N LEU A 136 3.28 15.42 -3.03
CA LEU A 136 4.67 15.07 -2.72
C LEU A 136 5.18 13.92 -3.60
N GLY A 137 4.30 13.06 -4.09
CA GLY A 137 4.67 11.90 -4.89
C GLY A 137 5.60 10.92 -4.17
N ILE A 138 5.54 10.83 -2.84
CA ILE A 138 6.43 9.99 -2.03
C ILE A 138 5.72 8.67 -1.75
N GLN A 139 6.32 7.56 -2.14
CA GLN A 139 5.87 6.22 -1.79
C GLN A 139 5.99 5.99 -0.28
N ALA A 140 5.01 5.33 0.33
CA ALA A 140 5.08 4.92 1.73
C ALA A 140 6.26 4.00 1.99
N LYS A 141 6.81 4.10 3.19
CA LYS A 141 7.89 3.24 3.70
C LYS A 141 7.33 2.27 4.73
N ARG A 142 7.69 0.98 4.67
CA ARG A 142 7.40 0.04 5.76
C ARG A 142 8.31 0.36 6.94
N ILE A 143 7.72 0.89 8.01
CA ILE A 143 8.45 1.33 9.21
C ILE A 143 8.47 0.29 10.31
N PHE A 144 7.57 -0.69 10.26
CA PHE A 144 7.48 -1.78 11.21
C PHE A 144 6.90 -3.04 10.54
N THR A 145 7.27 -4.20 11.05
CA THR A 145 6.68 -5.50 10.72
C THR A 145 6.77 -6.40 11.95
N THR A 146 5.81 -7.32 12.13
CA THR A 146 5.91 -8.36 13.19
C THR A 146 6.87 -9.49 12.80
N PHE A 147 7.30 -9.54 11.54
CA PHE A 147 8.36 -10.45 11.12
C PHE A 147 9.71 -10.03 11.71
N ASP A 148 10.46 -10.98 12.27
CA ASP A 148 11.77 -10.70 12.86
C ASP A 148 12.82 -10.35 11.79
N CYS A 149 13.15 -9.05 11.69
CA CYS A 149 14.18 -8.54 10.80
C CYS A 149 14.75 -7.21 11.29
N GLU A 150 16.02 -6.95 11.00
CA GLU A 150 16.71 -5.71 11.43
C GLU A 150 16.22 -4.46 10.67
N SER A 151 15.90 -4.60 9.39
CA SER A 151 15.58 -3.48 8.50
C SER A 151 14.23 -3.71 7.80
N PRO A 152 13.11 -3.35 8.44
CA PRO A 152 11.78 -3.60 7.88
C PRO A 152 11.57 -2.91 6.52
N ASP A 153 12.19 -1.77 6.29
CA ASP A 153 12.07 -1.00 5.05
C ASP A 153 12.87 -1.56 3.87
N LYS A 154 13.79 -2.50 4.11
CA LYS A 154 14.69 -3.05 3.07
C LYS A 154 14.63 -4.56 2.93
N THR A 155 14.10 -5.26 3.93
CA THR A 155 14.04 -6.70 3.92
C THR A 155 12.91 -7.21 3.02
N TYR A 156 13.25 -8.03 2.02
CA TYR A 156 12.24 -8.73 1.22
C TYR A 156 11.71 -9.92 2.03
N ILE A 157 10.47 -9.80 2.50
CA ILE A 157 9.83 -10.82 3.35
C ILE A 157 8.85 -11.63 2.49
N ARG A 158 9.04 -12.94 2.46
CA ARG A 158 8.14 -13.89 1.77
C ARG A 158 7.09 -14.49 2.68
N ASP A 159 7.40 -14.55 3.97
CA ASP A 159 6.47 -15.05 4.97
C ASP A 159 5.28 -14.08 5.09
N ASN A 160 4.08 -14.59 4.86
CA ASN A 160 2.86 -13.79 4.91
C ASN A 160 2.17 -13.84 6.28
N ASP A 161 2.70 -14.59 7.25
CA ASP A 161 2.16 -14.62 8.62
C ASP A 161 2.65 -13.41 9.44
N ARG A 162 2.22 -12.20 9.04
CA ARG A 162 2.68 -10.96 9.66
C ARG A 162 1.71 -9.78 9.52
N ILE A 163 1.94 -8.78 10.36
CA ILE A 163 1.38 -7.43 10.21
C ILE A 163 2.50 -6.48 9.79
N ASP A 164 2.28 -5.73 8.73
CA ASP A 164 3.17 -4.64 8.27
C ASP A 164 2.56 -3.28 8.61
N VAL A 165 3.41 -2.30 9.00
CA VAL A 165 3.01 -0.91 9.17
C VAL A 165 3.79 -0.03 8.21
N LEU A 166 3.06 0.70 7.38
CA LEU A 166 3.59 1.67 6.44
C LEU A 166 3.32 3.10 6.92
N ALA A 167 4.27 3.99 6.69
CA ALA A 167 4.11 5.42 6.89
C ALA A 167 4.39 6.19 5.60
N LYS A 168 3.52 7.16 5.28
CA LYS A 168 3.60 8.00 4.09
C LYS A 168 3.47 9.47 4.51
N PRO A 169 4.50 10.32 4.26
CA PRO A 169 4.36 11.75 4.47
C PRO A 169 3.43 12.35 3.41
N LEU A 170 2.60 13.30 3.79
CA LEU A 170 1.65 13.97 2.92
C LEU A 170 1.97 15.46 2.76
N SER A 171 1.52 16.04 1.66
CA SER A 171 1.81 17.42 1.26
C SER A 171 1.25 18.46 2.23
N ASP A 172 0.19 18.15 2.95
CA ASP A 172 -0.41 19.01 3.97
C ASP A 172 0.29 18.95 5.35
N GLY A 173 1.37 18.20 5.45
CA GLY A 173 2.14 18.03 6.70
C GLY A 173 1.62 16.93 7.61
N SER A 174 0.55 16.24 7.24
CA SER A 174 0.08 15.04 7.93
C SER A 174 0.87 13.79 7.50
N VAL A 175 0.60 12.67 8.16
CA VAL A 175 1.17 11.35 7.84
C VAL A 175 0.03 10.35 7.67
N ALA A 176 0.04 9.59 6.59
CA ALA A 176 -0.80 8.41 6.50
C ALA A 176 -0.07 7.18 7.07
N LEU A 177 -0.74 6.45 7.96
CA LEU A 177 -0.30 5.16 8.50
C LEU A 177 -1.22 4.07 8.00
N ALA A 178 -0.65 3.00 7.46
CA ALA A 178 -1.42 1.84 7.05
C ALA A 178 -0.91 0.60 7.79
N PHE A 179 -1.83 -0.13 8.39
CA PHE A 179 -1.62 -1.42 9.04
C PHE A 179 -2.22 -2.50 8.14
N PHE A 180 -1.43 -3.46 7.73
CA PHE A 180 -1.86 -4.54 6.86
C PHE A 180 -1.65 -5.89 7.53
N ASN A 181 -2.72 -6.64 7.73
CA ASN A 181 -2.59 -8.07 7.98
C ASN A 181 -2.36 -8.78 6.64
N ILE A 182 -1.14 -9.24 6.42
CA ILE A 182 -0.76 -9.94 5.19
C ILE A 182 -1.23 -11.40 5.21
N SER A 183 -1.52 -11.94 6.39
CA SER A 183 -1.97 -13.32 6.59
C SER A 183 -3.41 -13.54 6.10
N THR A 184 -3.68 -14.74 5.65
CA THR A 184 -5.05 -15.25 5.40
C THR A 184 -5.79 -15.70 6.66
N GLU A 185 -5.21 -15.44 7.84
CA GLU A 185 -5.80 -15.71 9.15
C GLU A 185 -5.99 -14.40 9.93
N ASP A 186 -6.96 -14.40 10.86
CA ASP A 186 -7.17 -13.27 11.75
C ASP A 186 -5.96 -13.07 12.67
N LYS A 187 -5.53 -11.82 12.83
CA LYS A 187 -4.48 -11.45 13.78
C LYS A 187 -5.07 -10.67 14.95
N VAL A 188 -5.06 -11.31 16.12
CA VAL A 188 -5.39 -10.70 17.41
C VAL A 188 -4.07 -10.30 18.08
N GLU A 189 -3.42 -9.30 17.53
CA GLU A 189 -2.13 -8.81 17.97
C GLU A 189 -2.15 -7.28 17.99
N SER A 190 -1.85 -6.70 19.16
CA SER A 190 -1.72 -5.25 19.30
C SER A 190 -0.42 -4.79 18.64
N VAL A 191 -0.55 -3.96 17.63
CA VAL A 191 0.58 -3.34 16.94
C VAL A 191 0.44 -1.83 17.03
N SER A 192 1.49 -1.16 17.48
CA SER A 192 1.54 0.30 17.52
C SER A 192 2.90 0.83 17.11
N VAL A 193 2.91 2.05 16.57
CA VAL A 193 4.13 2.77 16.22
C VAL A 193 4.14 4.12 16.91
N SER A 194 5.27 4.45 17.55
CA SER A 194 5.42 5.74 18.23
C SER A 194 5.69 6.87 17.24
N ARG A 195 5.35 8.09 17.64
CA ARG A 195 5.72 9.34 16.94
C ARG A 195 7.22 9.39 16.64
N GLU A 196 8.05 9.00 17.60
CA GLU A 196 9.50 8.94 17.43
C GLU A 196 9.92 7.97 16.31
N LYS A 197 9.33 6.76 16.28
CA LYS A 197 9.59 5.79 15.21
C LYS A 197 9.21 6.35 13.84
N ILE A 198 8.06 7.00 13.70
CA ILE A 198 7.62 7.63 12.46
C ILE A 198 8.65 8.69 12.02
N LEU A 199 9.02 9.61 12.90
CA LEU A 199 10.00 10.66 12.62
C LEU A 199 11.37 10.10 12.23
N SER A 200 11.84 9.05 12.91
CA SER A 200 13.13 8.41 12.59
C SER A 200 13.16 7.79 11.20
N MET A 201 12.02 7.26 10.72
CA MET A 201 11.95 6.53 9.45
C MET A 201 11.61 7.42 8.25
N ILE A 202 10.76 8.43 8.42
CA ILE A 202 10.27 9.28 7.32
C ILE A 202 10.43 10.78 7.57
N GLY A 203 10.91 11.22 8.72
CA GLY A 203 11.00 12.63 9.10
C GLY A 203 11.74 13.51 8.09
N SER A 204 12.80 12.99 7.46
CA SER A 204 13.55 13.71 6.42
C SER A 204 12.76 13.96 5.13
N LYS A 205 11.64 13.27 4.93
CA LYS A 205 10.76 13.39 3.77
C LYS A 205 9.49 14.20 4.09
N MET A 206 9.24 14.54 5.35
CA MET A 206 8.07 15.30 5.78
C MET A 206 8.19 16.79 5.45
N VAL A 207 7.05 17.43 5.15
CA VAL A 207 6.98 18.88 4.89
C VAL A 207 7.34 19.70 6.12
N ASN A 208 6.84 19.32 7.28
CA ASN A 208 7.10 20.01 8.54
C ASN A 208 7.29 19.02 9.70
N PRO A 209 8.44 18.34 9.79
CA PRO A 209 8.68 17.34 10.83
C PRO A 209 8.68 17.93 12.23
N GLU A 210 9.08 19.21 12.41
CA GLU A 210 9.07 19.86 13.72
C GLU A 210 7.63 20.12 14.23
N LYS A 211 6.69 20.46 13.35
CA LYS A 211 5.28 20.56 13.76
C LYS A 211 4.77 19.21 14.25
N PHE A 212 5.02 18.13 13.52
CA PHE A 212 4.63 16.78 13.91
C PHE A 212 5.29 16.34 15.21
N LYS A 213 6.58 16.63 15.39
CA LYS A 213 7.37 16.33 16.58
C LYS A 213 6.85 17.03 17.83
N ASN A 214 6.47 18.29 17.72
CA ASN A 214 6.09 19.14 18.85
C ASN A 214 4.58 19.26 19.06
N ALA A 215 3.76 18.56 18.28
CA ALA A 215 2.32 18.57 18.40
C ALA A 215 1.87 18.10 19.80
N SER A 216 0.93 18.82 20.39
CA SER A 216 0.31 18.46 21.68
C SER A 216 -0.80 17.43 21.54
N SER A 217 -1.37 17.35 20.35
CA SER A 217 -2.44 16.41 19.98
C SER A 217 -2.46 16.17 18.47
N PHE A 218 -3.21 15.17 18.06
CA PHE A 218 -3.36 14.77 16.66
C PHE A 218 -4.82 14.56 16.34
N HIS A 219 -5.25 15.06 15.18
CA HIS A 219 -6.49 14.66 14.56
C HIS A 219 -6.26 13.39 13.75
N ILE A 220 -6.98 12.32 14.08
CA ILE A 220 -6.92 11.04 13.39
C ILE A 220 -8.20 10.84 12.60
N ARG A 221 -8.06 10.62 11.29
CA ARG A 221 -9.14 10.18 10.42
C ARG A 221 -8.87 8.76 9.93
N ASP A 222 -9.77 7.83 10.23
CA ASP A 222 -9.79 6.49 9.66
C ASP A 222 -10.29 6.57 8.21
N LEU A 223 -9.40 6.28 7.24
CA LEU A 223 -9.72 6.40 5.82
C LEU A 223 -10.55 5.21 5.29
N ILE A 224 -10.66 4.15 6.07
CA ILE A 224 -11.48 2.97 5.74
C ILE A 224 -12.89 3.11 6.30
N ASN A 225 -13.01 3.34 7.62
CA ASN A 225 -14.29 3.41 8.30
C ASN A 225 -14.91 4.82 8.30
N LYS A 226 -14.12 5.83 7.91
CA LYS A 226 -14.50 7.25 7.83
C LYS A 226 -14.78 7.91 9.20
N ASP A 227 -14.31 7.30 10.29
CA ASP A 227 -14.39 7.85 11.64
C ASP A 227 -13.24 8.84 11.90
N GLU A 228 -13.51 9.79 12.80
CA GLU A 228 -12.54 10.84 13.17
C GLU A 228 -12.48 11.01 14.68
N GLN A 229 -11.30 11.29 15.22
CA GLN A 229 -11.09 11.59 16.63
C GLN A 229 -9.83 12.41 16.87
N ASP A 230 -9.81 13.18 17.93
CA ASP A 230 -8.61 13.86 18.43
C ASP A 230 -7.99 13.04 19.57
N VAL A 231 -6.67 12.90 19.53
CA VAL A 231 -5.90 12.14 20.53
C VAL A 231 -4.68 12.94 20.99
N SER A 232 -4.30 12.77 22.25
CA SER A 232 -3.06 13.35 22.83
C SER A 232 -1.97 12.29 23.03
N GLU A 233 -2.13 11.14 22.38
CA GLU A 233 -1.21 10.01 22.47
C GLU A 233 -0.05 10.15 21.49
N ASP A 234 1.10 9.61 21.88
CA ASP A 234 2.32 9.60 21.06
C ASP A 234 2.51 8.30 20.26
N SER A 235 1.49 7.45 20.27
CA SER A 235 1.53 6.14 19.61
C SER A 235 0.21 5.86 18.90
N PHE A 236 0.32 5.30 17.71
CA PHE A 236 -0.80 5.02 16.82
C PHE A 236 -0.84 3.52 16.51
N GLY A 237 -2.00 2.89 16.66
CA GLY A 237 -2.03 1.45 16.55
C GLY A 237 -3.39 0.82 16.30
N ILE A 238 -3.35 -0.50 16.35
CA ILE A 238 -4.48 -1.42 16.23
C ILE A 238 -4.43 -2.43 17.36
N VAL A 239 -5.55 -3.04 17.69
CA VAL A 239 -5.63 -4.17 18.64
C VAL A 239 -5.82 -5.51 17.93
N SER A 240 -6.37 -5.50 16.72
CA SER A 240 -6.55 -6.68 15.88
C SER A 240 -6.85 -6.28 14.44
N LEU A 241 -6.58 -7.18 13.51
CA LEU A 241 -7.04 -7.11 12.12
C LEU A 241 -7.57 -8.47 11.70
N GLY A 242 -8.68 -8.50 11.00
CA GLY A 242 -9.19 -9.69 10.33
C GLY A 242 -8.23 -10.18 9.24
N LEU A 243 -8.48 -11.36 8.71
CA LEU A 243 -7.69 -11.97 7.63
C LEU A 243 -7.60 -11.01 6.43
N CYS A 244 -6.40 -10.83 5.91
CA CYS A 244 -6.11 -9.98 4.76
C CYS A 244 -6.63 -8.54 4.88
N ASP A 245 -6.99 -8.10 6.08
CA ASP A 245 -7.61 -6.79 6.31
C ASP A 245 -6.58 -5.69 6.54
N CYS A 246 -7.04 -4.45 6.48
CA CYS A 246 -6.22 -3.28 6.71
C CYS A 246 -6.94 -2.20 7.53
N LYS A 247 -6.15 -1.39 8.21
CA LYS A 247 -6.54 -0.10 8.74
C LYS A 247 -5.65 0.98 8.16
N VAL A 248 -6.23 2.03 7.63
CA VAL A 248 -5.50 3.18 7.11
C VAL A 248 -5.99 4.43 7.81
N ILE A 249 -5.08 5.15 8.45
CA ILE A 249 -5.39 6.38 9.17
C ILE A 249 -4.54 7.55 8.65
N LYS A 250 -5.14 8.73 8.62
CA LYS A 250 -4.44 10.00 8.43
C LYS A 250 -4.24 10.66 9.78
N VAL A 251 -3.00 10.99 10.12
CA VAL A 251 -2.58 11.59 11.39
C VAL A 251 -2.13 13.02 11.13
N THR A 252 -2.92 13.99 11.58
CA THR A 252 -2.68 15.41 11.36
C THR A 252 -2.29 16.08 12.69
N PRO A 253 -1.11 16.74 12.79
CA PRO A 253 -0.71 17.44 14.01
C PRO A 253 -1.53 18.72 14.24
N ILE A 254 -2.08 18.88 15.46
CA ILE A 254 -2.83 20.03 15.92
C ILE A 254 -2.06 20.79 17.01
#